data_17a4d9d357dc3449a30586212674e57c
#
_entry.id   17a4d9d357dc3449a30586212674e57c
#
_cell.length_a   1.000
_cell.length_b   1.000
_cell.length_c   1.000
_cell.angle_alpha   90.00
_cell.angle_beta   90.00
_cell.angle_gamma   90.00
#
_symmetry.space_group_name_H-M   'P 1'
#
loop_
_entity.id
_entity.type
_entity.pdbx_description
1 polymer ?
#
loop_
_entity_poly.entity_id
_entity_poly.type
_entity_poly.pdbx_seq_one_letter_code
_entity_poly.pdbx_strand_id
1 'polypeptide(L)'
;MQVIKQFARNSVVFVLVVCGLAPLAYFVRVQYGMAQDEMIMDPQVSLYPSHPNIDRRVDNIAFGIGERLQYDIGYGFINAGTATMEVKEVVDYDGRPAYQLVSTAKSNKFFSSFFPVQDRVESIFDAVGLFSWRFEKKLREGNYRSLRQYSFDQINHSVVYKNDTVDVAPYVQDALSVLYYARTQPLEVGKSIYVDNFTDGKNYPLEVRVIDKERIKTKAGEFDCLVVEPLLQAAGLFKHEGKLTVWLTDDRVRLPVLMKTKVVVGSITAELTDYRLGRLEEF
;
A
#
# COMPACT_ATOMS: atom_id res chain seq x y z
N MET A 1 11.12 11.56 -26.28
CA MET A 1 10.14 12.58 -25.80
C MET A 1 8.75 11.98 -25.52
N GLN A 2 8.21 11.10 -26.38
CA GLN A 2 6.92 10.42 -26.13
C GLN A 2 6.94 9.51 -24.89
N VAL A 3 7.97 8.70 -24.70
CA VAL A 3 8.16 7.81 -23.54
C VAL A 3 8.17 8.59 -22.22
N ILE A 4 8.81 9.76 -22.20
CA ILE A 4 8.91 10.64 -21.03
C ILE A 4 7.55 11.26 -20.69
N LYS A 5 6.77 11.69 -21.70
CA LYS A 5 5.40 12.18 -21.50
C LYS A 5 4.46 11.06 -21.04
N GLN A 6 4.70 9.83 -21.48
CA GLN A 6 3.95 8.65 -21.06
C GLN A 6 4.31 8.27 -19.63
N PHE A 7 5.59 8.35 -19.23
CA PHE A 7 6.04 8.16 -17.85
C PHE A 7 5.39 9.16 -16.89
N ALA A 8 5.39 10.45 -17.24
CA ALA A 8 4.72 11.50 -16.48
C ALA A 8 3.20 11.23 -16.32
N ARG A 9 2.56 10.65 -17.31
CA ARG A 9 1.14 10.27 -17.31
C ARG A 9 0.87 9.01 -16.47
N ASN A 10 1.87 8.16 -16.30
CA ASN A 10 1.79 6.89 -15.56
C ASN A 10 2.39 6.99 -14.14
N SER A 11 2.84 8.14 -13.69
CA SER A 11 3.55 8.31 -12.40
C SER A 11 2.66 8.08 -11.19
N VAL A 12 1.36 8.26 -11.33
CA VAL A 12 0.38 7.82 -10.33
C VAL A 12 0.51 6.32 -10.05
N VAL A 13 0.95 5.54 -11.02
CA VAL A 13 1.21 4.10 -10.90
C VAL A 13 2.47 3.82 -10.07
N PHE A 14 3.40 4.77 -9.93
CA PHE A 14 4.62 4.60 -9.14
C PHE A 14 4.32 4.35 -7.66
N VAL A 15 3.39 5.12 -7.09
CA VAL A 15 2.90 4.92 -5.71
C VAL A 15 2.06 3.64 -5.60
N LEU A 16 1.32 3.30 -6.67
CA LEU A 16 0.46 2.12 -6.70
C LEU A 16 1.23 0.81 -6.58
N VAL A 17 2.40 0.71 -7.20
CA VAL A 17 3.25 -0.47 -7.12
C VAL A 17 3.82 -0.65 -5.72
N VAL A 18 4.12 0.45 -5.03
CA VAL A 18 4.72 0.42 -3.68
C VAL A 18 3.68 0.27 -2.59
N CYS A 19 2.47 0.81 -2.78
CA CYS A 19 1.36 0.70 -1.83
C CYS A 19 0.38 -0.43 -2.16
N GLY A 20 0.60 -1.15 -3.27
CA GLY A 20 -0.14 -2.36 -3.63
C GLY A 20 -1.54 -2.16 -4.18
N LEU A 21 -2.21 -1.03 -3.94
CA LEU A 21 -3.62 -0.87 -4.29
C LEU A 21 -4.02 0.60 -4.44
N ALA A 22 -4.25 1.06 -5.66
CA ALA A 22 -5.07 2.23 -5.87
C ALA A 22 -5.97 2.06 -7.10
N PRO A 23 -7.24 2.45 -7.00
CA PRO A 23 -8.20 2.26 -8.07
C PRO A 23 -7.97 3.20 -9.25
N LEU A 24 -8.28 2.69 -10.43
CA LEU A 24 -8.25 3.34 -11.74
C LEU A 24 -8.98 4.69 -11.84
N ALA A 25 -9.82 5.04 -10.87
CA ALA A 25 -10.55 6.30 -10.83
C ALA A 25 -9.62 7.54 -10.85
N TYR A 26 -8.37 7.36 -10.44
CA TYR A 26 -7.37 8.43 -10.44
C TYR A 26 -6.83 8.77 -11.83
N PHE A 27 -6.77 7.79 -12.73
CA PHE A 27 -6.27 7.98 -14.10
C PHE A 27 -7.12 8.96 -14.93
N VAL A 28 -8.43 8.97 -14.71
CA VAL A 28 -9.37 9.86 -15.41
C VAL A 28 -9.29 11.30 -14.88
N ARG A 29 -8.98 11.49 -13.60
CA ARG A 29 -8.96 12.82 -12.97
C ARG A 29 -7.69 13.64 -13.29
N VAL A 30 -6.56 12.97 -13.53
CA VAL A 30 -5.31 13.63 -13.97
C VAL A 30 -5.43 14.19 -15.39
N GLN A 31 -6.33 13.63 -16.21
CA GLN A 31 -6.57 14.09 -17.57
C GLN A 31 -7.35 15.41 -17.63
N TYR A 32 -8.03 15.82 -16.55
CA TYR A 32 -8.92 17.00 -16.51
C TYR A 32 -8.47 18.13 -15.59
N GLY A 33 -7.20 18.18 -15.20
CA GLY A 33 -6.59 19.38 -14.58
C GLY A 33 -7.45 20.04 -13.50
N MET A 34 -7.83 19.34 -12.43
CA MET A 34 -8.65 19.92 -11.37
C MET A 34 -7.96 19.96 -10.02
N ALA A 35 -7.86 21.19 -9.54
CA ALA A 35 -7.80 21.70 -8.16
C ALA A 35 -6.76 21.10 -7.19
N GLN A 36 -5.85 21.97 -6.80
CA GLN A 36 -5.09 21.89 -5.55
C GLN A 36 -6.07 21.96 -4.37
N ASP A 37 -6.36 20.84 -3.72
CA ASP A 37 -6.98 20.83 -2.41
C ASP A 37 -5.87 20.75 -1.35
N GLU A 38 -5.30 21.89 -0.98
CA GLU A 38 -4.61 22.04 0.30
C GLU A 38 -5.65 22.19 1.39
N MET A 39 -5.85 21.18 2.22
CA MET A 39 -6.56 21.33 3.47
C MET A 39 -5.58 21.13 4.63
N ILE A 40 -5.39 22.22 5.38
CA ILE A 40 -4.75 22.23 6.69
C ILE A 40 -5.78 21.68 7.67
N MET A 41 -5.51 20.53 8.28
CA MET A 41 -6.30 20.07 9.42
C MET A 41 -5.78 20.71 10.71
N ASP A 42 -6.71 21.17 11.53
CA ASP A 42 -6.44 21.68 12.88
C ASP A 42 -5.90 20.51 13.76
N PRO A 43 -4.72 20.62 14.38
CA PRO A 43 -4.12 19.55 15.16
C PRO A 43 -4.74 19.33 16.55
N GLN A 44 -5.82 20.02 16.91
CA GLN A 44 -6.32 20.07 18.30
C GLN A 44 -7.60 19.29 18.58
N VAL A 45 -8.17 18.56 17.63
CA VAL A 45 -9.37 17.75 17.91
C VAL A 45 -8.98 16.29 18.09
N SER A 46 -8.81 15.87 19.35
CA SER A 46 -8.88 14.43 19.69
C SER A 46 -10.33 13.98 19.50
N LEU A 47 -10.63 13.45 18.32
CA LEU A 47 -11.98 13.04 17.90
C LEU A 47 -12.39 11.64 18.39
N TYR A 48 -11.56 10.98 19.22
CA TYR A 48 -11.79 9.58 19.52
C TYR A 48 -11.86 9.29 21.01
N PRO A 49 -12.93 8.59 21.46
CA PRO A 49 -12.97 8.04 22.80
C PRO A 49 -11.89 6.97 22.95
N SER A 50 -11.33 6.85 24.15
CA SER A 50 -10.43 5.76 24.54
C SER A 50 -11.04 4.40 24.15
N HIS A 51 -10.27 3.51 23.51
CA HIS A 51 -10.75 2.26 22.93
C HIS A 51 -10.44 1.04 23.84
N PRO A 52 -11.22 0.80 24.90
CA PRO A 52 -10.85 -0.24 25.84
C PRO A 52 -11.12 -1.67 25.38
N ASN A 53 -12.00 -1.94 24.41
CA ASN A 53 -12.51 -3.30 24.20
C ASN A 53 -12.67 -3.73 22.74
N ILE A 54 -11.57 -3.79 21.97
CA ILE A 54 -11.58 -4.54 20.72
C ILE A 54 -10.94 -5.91 21.01
N ASP A 55 -11.76 -6.96 21.07
CA ASP A 55 -11.32 -8.34 21.42
C ASP A 55 -10.62 -9.07 20.26
N ARG A 56 -10.52 -8.44 19.08
CA ARG A 56 -9.84 -9.04 17.92
C ARG A 56 -8.36 -9.25 18.20
N ARG A 57 -7.91 -10.49 18.01
CA ARG A 57 -6.49 -10.88 18.02
C ARG A 57 -6.17 -11.66 16.75
N VAL A 58 -5.06 -11.35 16.11
CA VAL A 58 -4.55 -12.03 14.90
C VAL A 58 -3.09 -12.35 15.12
N ASP A 59 -2.71 -13.62 14.97
CA ASP A 59 -1.31 -14.03 15.10
C ASP A 59 -0.47 -13.45 13.96
N ASN A 60 0.61 -12.77 14.32
CA ASN A 60 1.55 -12.21 13.38
C ASN A 60 2.93 -12.86 13.54
N ILE A 61 3.30 -13.69 12.56
CA ILE A 61 4.62 -14.29 12.44
C ILE A 61 5.35 -13.84 11.17
N ALA A 62 4.78 -12.88 10.43
CA ALA A 62 5.22 -12.50 9.10
C ALA A 62 6.15 -11.28 9.10
N PHE A 63 5.95 -10.33 10.00
CA PHE A 63 6.73 -9.09 10.03
C PHE A 63 6.85 -8.54 11.46
N GLY A 64 7.80 -7.65 11.69
CA GLY A 64 8.02 -7.07 13.02
C GLY A 64 8.78 -5.75 12.98
N ILE A 65 9.04 -5.19 14.17
CA ILE A 65 9.72 -3.90 14.33
C ILE A 65 11.10 -3.93 13.69
N GLY A 66 11.39 -2.90 12.88
CA GLY A 66 12.65 -2.74 12.18
C GLY A 66 12.72 -3.49 10.86
N GLU A 67 11.64 -4.17 10.41
CA GLU A 67 11.59 -4.67 9.03
C GLU A 67 11.81 -3.51 8.07
N ARG A 68 12.72 -3.72 7.12
CA ARG A 68 12.98 -2.76 6.06
C ARG A 68 13.22 -3.50 4.74
N LEU A 69 12.46 -3.15 3.75
CA LEU A 69 12.50 -3.68 2.39
C LEU A 69 12.87 -2.56 1.42
N GLN A 70 13.89 -2.76 0.59
CA GLN A 70 14.34 -1.77 -0.39
C GLN A 70 14.12 -2.30 -1.80
N TYR A 71 13.62 -1.43 -2.67
CA TYR A 71 13.26 -1.80 -4.04
C TYR A 71 13.89 -0.86 -5.05
N ASP A 72 14.30 -1.42 -6.19
CA ASP A 72 14.46 -0.66 -7.42
C ASP A 72 13.13 -0.59 -8.16
N ILE A 73 12.79 0.61 -8.61
CA ILE A 73 11.60 0.84 -9.43
C ILE A 73 11.99 0.91 -10.89
N GLY A 74 11.47 -0.05 -11.66
CA GLY A 74 11.70 -0.16 -13.10
C GLY A 74 10.49 0.29 -13.92
N TYR A 75 10.76 0.89 -15.08
CA TYR A 75 9.78 1.08 -16.15
C TYR A 75 10.33 0.44 -17.42
N GLY A 76 9.75 -0.70 -17.82
CA GLY A 76 10.38 -1.55 -18.83
C GLY A 76 11.77 -1.99 -18.37
N PHE A 77 12.81 -1.62 -19.13
CA PHE A 77 14.21 -1.94 -18.83
C PHE A 77 14.98 -0.81 -18.12
N ILE A 78 14.32 0.28 -17.79
CA ILE A 78 14.96 1.48 -17.24
C ILE A 78 14.69 1.56 -15.74
N ASN A 79 15.74 1.70 -14.92
CA ASN A 79 15.57 2.03 -13.51
C ASN A 79 15.10 3.49 -13.40
N ALA A 80 13.92 3.68 -12.81
CA ALA A 80 13.27 4.98 -12.66
C ALA A 80 13.50 5.60 -11.26
N GLY A 81 13.82 4.78 -10.27
CA GLY A 81 13.96 5.25 -8.90
C GLY A 81 14.07 4.12 -7.89
N THR A 82 13.80 4.45 -6.64
CA THR A 82 13.84 3.51 -5.51
C THR A 82 12.61 3.68 -4.63
N ALA A 83 12.27 2.62 -3.91
CA ALA A 83 11.24 2.66 -2.87
C ALA A 83 11.71 1.91 -1.62
N THR A 84 11.11 2.24 -0.48
CA THR A 84 11.29 1.49 0.76
C THR A 84 9.94 1.19 1.39
N MET A 85 9.86 0.06 2.09
CA MET A 85 8.75 -0.26 2.99
C MET A 85 9.35 -0.64 4.35
N GLU A 86 8.79 -0.10 5.43
CA GLU A 86 9.33 -0.26 6.78
C GLU A 86 8.23 -0.48 7.81
N VAL A 87 8.48 -1.38 8.76
CA VAL A 87 7.82 -1.39 10.07
C VAL A 87 8.74 -0.61 11.00
N LYS A 88 8.49 0.68 11.16
CA LYS A 88 9.44 1.61 11.75
C LYS A 88 9.56 1.44 13.26
N GLU A 89 8.43 1.46 13.93
CA GLU A 89 8.34 1.38 15.38
C GLU A 89 6.93 0.93 15.81
N VAL A 90 6.76 0.67 17.10
CA VAL A 90 5.44 0.56 17.73
C VAL A 90 5.15 1.85 18.46
N VAL A 91 3.98 2.39 18.24
CA VAL A 91 3.46 3.58 18.93
C VAL A 91 2.27 3.19 19.79
N ASP A 92 2.01 3.94 20.82
CA ASP A 92 0.75 3.88 21.55
C ASP A 92 -0.32 4.67 20.78
N TYR A 93 -1.42 4.01 20.45
CA TYR A 93 -2.59 4.64 19.87
C TYR A 93 -3.80 4.44 20.78
N ASP A 94 -4.10 5.48 21.56
CA ASP A 94 -5.17 5.47 22.57
C ASP A 94 -5.14 4.25 23.52
N GLY A 95 -3.94 3.90 24.02
CA GLY A 95 -3.71 2.79 24.94
C GLY A 95 -3.57 1.42 24.26
N ARG A 96 -3.47 1.37 22.93
CA ARG A 96 -3.23 0.15 22.17
C ARG A 96 -1.89 0.20 21.42
N PRO A 97 -1.11 -0.88 21.42
CA PRO A 97 0.10 -0.95 20.62
C PRO A 97 -0.25 -0.98 19.14
N ALA A 98 0.39 -0.12 18.35
CA ALA A 98 0.18 -0.06 16.90
C ALA A 98 1.52 0.07 16.16
N TYR A 99 1.69 -0.67 15.07
CA TYR A 99 2.82 -0.51 14.17
C TYR A 99 2.71 0.77 13.36
N GLN A 100 3.81 1.53 13.29
CA GLN A 100 3.96 2.58 12.31
C GLN A 100 4.56 1.97 11.03
N LEU A 101 3.70 1.73 10.04
CA LEU A 101 4.11 1.27 8.71
C LEU A 101 4.42 2.48 7.84
N VAL A 102 5.55 2.47 7.16
CA VAL A 102 5.98 3.59 6.31
C VAL A 102 6.43 3.05 4.95
N SER A 103 5.91 3.65 3.89
CA SER A 103 6.40 3.43 2.53
C SER A 103 6.84 4.75 1.91
N THR A 104 8.00 4.75 1.24
CA THR A 104 8.49 5.91 0.50
C THR A 104 8.90 5.52 -0.90
N ALA A 105 8.75 6.46 -1.85
CA ALA A 105 9.23 6.28 -3.20
C ALA A 105 9.84 7.57 -3.73
N LYS A 106 10.96 7.46 -4.46
CA LYS A 106 11.55 8.62 -5.11
C LYS A 106 12.20 8.27 -6.46
N SER A 107 12.07 9.18 -7.42
CA SER A 107 12.76 9.07 -8.70
C SER A 107 14.27 9.26 -8.54
N ASN A 108 15.06 8.59 -9.39
CA ASN A 108 16.50 8.79 -9.48
C ASN A 108 16.84 10.17 -10.09
N LYS A 109 18.13 10.54 -10.10
CA LYS A 109 18.57 11.86 -10.60
C LYS A 109 18.18 12.13 -12.06
N PHE A 110 18.25 11.11 -12.92
CA PHE A 110 17.90 11.24 -14.33
C PHE A 110 16.41 11.56 -14.51
N PHE A 111 15.51 10.77 -13.87
CA PHE A 111 14.08 11.02 -13.96
C PHE A 111 13.67 12.30 -13.23
N SER A 112 14.31 12.64 -12.12
CA SER A 112 14.01 13.85 -11.35
C SER A 112 14.27 15.14 -12.13
N SER A 113 15.13 15.11 -13.17
CA SER A 113 15.40 16.30 -13.98
C SER A 113 14.20 16.74 -14.83
N PHE A 114 13.25 15.87 -15.09
CA PHE A 114 12.04 16.18 -15.87
C PHE A 114 10.74 15.77 -15.20
N PHE A 115 10.78 14.80 -14.27
CA PHE A 115 9.62 14.39 -13.49
C PHE A 115 10.04 13.91 -12.08
N PRO A 116 10.28 14.84 -11.13
CA PRO A 116 10.63 14.47 -9.78
C PRO A 116 9.46 13.79 -9.07
N VAL A 117 9.74 12.66 -8.40
CA VAL A 117 8.82 11.93 -7.52
C VAL A 117 9.41 11.86 -6.13
N GLN A 118 8.62 12.19 -5.13
CA GLN A 118 8.94 12.05 -3.72
C GLN A 118 7.65 11.80 -2.92
N ASP A 119 7.30 10.54 -2.77
CA ASP A 119 6.06 10.12 -2.15
C ASP A 119 6.32 9.47 -0.79
N ARG A 120 5.38 9.65 0.11
CA ARG A 120 5.36 9.01 1.42
C ARG A 120 3.95 8.55 1.75
N VAL A 121 3.84 7.33 2.20
CA VAL A 121 2.61 6.74 2.73
C VAL A 121 2.91 6.20 4.12
N GLU A 122 1.97 6.42 5.03
CA GLU A 122 2.08 5.99 6.41
C GLU A 122 0.75 5.39 6.87
N SER A 123 0.81 4.30 7.63
CA SER A 123 -0.32 3.68 8.28
C SER A 123 0.00 3.43 9.75
N ILE A 124 -0.93 3.78 10.64
CA ILE A 124 -0.94 3.34 12.02
C ILE A 124 -1.83 2.12 12.08
N PHE A 125 -1.24 0.98 12.38
CA PHE A 125 -1.79 -0.35 12.19
C PHE A 125 -1.80 -1.12 13.52
N ASP A 126 -2.96 -1.48 14.03
CA ASP A 126 -3.10 -2.18 15.32
C ASP A 126 -2.21 -3.42 15.38
N ALA A 127 -1.39 -3.54 16.41
CA ALA A 127 -0.42 -4.62 16.50
C ALA A 127 -1.04 -5.95 16.98
N VAL A 128 -2.21 -5.89 17.59
CA VAL A 128 -2.93 -7.07 18.17
C VAL A 128 -3.98 -7.59 17.19
N GLY A 129 -4.83 -6.69 16.69
CA GLY A 129 -5.98 -7.03 15.84
C GLY A 129 -5.71 -6.93 14.36
N LEU A 130 -4.58 -6.35 13.94
CA LEU A 130 -4.15 -6.15 12.56
C LEU A 130 -5.23 -5.46 11.70
N PHE A 131 -5.52 -4.21 12.01
CA PHE A 131 -6.43 -3.32 11.29
C PHE A 131 -5.94 -1.87 11.35
N SER A 132 -6.46 -1.00 10.47
CA SER A 132 -5.98 0.37 10.33
C SER A 132 -6.63 1.31 11.36
N TRP A 133 -5.82 2.19 11.97
CA TRP A 133 -6.28 3.30 12.79
C TRP A 133 -6.21 4.63 12.05
N ARG A 134 -5.12 4.85 11.34
CA ARG A 134 -4.86 6.07 10.59
C ARG A 134 -4.06 5.78 9.35
N PHE A 135 -4.35 6.48 8.28
CA PHE A 135 -3.62 6.42 7.02
C PHE A 135 -3.32 7.84 6.51
N GLU A 136 -2.09 8.05 6.07
CA GLU A 136 -1.69 9.29 5.42
C GLU A 136 -0.96 8.96 4.10
N LYS A 137 -1.37 9.61 3.03
CA LYS A 137 -0.73 9.53 1.71
C LYS A 137 -0.35 10.92 1.23
N LYS A 138 0.95 11.20 1.16
CA LYS A 138 1.52 12.45 0.69
C LYS A 138 2.25 12.23 -0.62
N LEU A 139 1.75 12.80 -1.69
CA LEU A 139 2.30 12.67 -3.04
C LEU A 139 2.95 13.97 -3.49
N ARG A 140 4.12 13.82 -4.13
CA ARG A 140 4.86 14.90 -4.81
C ARG A 140 5.39 14.36 -6.12
N GLU A 141 4.64 14.53 -7.21
CA GLU A 141 4.91 13.95 -8.51
C GLU A 141 4.90 15.04 -9.59
N GLY A 142 6.05 15.41 -10.12
CA GLY A 142 6.16 16.56 -11.01
C GLY A 142 5.63 17.83 -10.34
N ASN A 143 4.59 18.41 -10.92
CA ASN A 143 3.86 19.57 -10.36
C ASN A 143 2.67 19.16 -9.48
N TYR A 144 2.33 17.88 -9.46
CA TYR A 144 1.19 17.38 -8.65
C TYR A 144 1.58 17.26 -7.19
N ARG A 145 0.70 17.76 -6.31
CA ARG A 145 0.80 17.62 -4.86
C ARG A 145 -0.54 17.14 -4.32
N SER A 146 -0.50 16.19 -3.40
CA SER A 146 -1.69 15.68 -2.74
C SER A 146 -1.37 15.25 -1.33
N LEU A 147 -2.26 15.57 -0.39
CA LEU A 147 -2.28 15.03 0.95
C LEU A 147 -3.65 14.39 1.17
N ARG A 148 -3.67 13.12 1.58
CA ARG A 148 -4.89 12.41 1.96
C ARG A 148 -4.67 11.78 3.31
N GLN A 149 -5.63 12.00 4.20
CA GLN A 149 -5.62 11.47 5.56
C GLN A 149 -6.95 10.79 5.81
N TYR A 150 -6.91 9.61 6.41
CA TYR A 150 -8.06 8.85 6.86
C TYR A 150 -7.87 8.52 8.33
N SER A 151 -8.93 8.65 9.10
CA SER A 151 -9.01 8.17 10.47
C SER A 151 -10.11 7.12 10.56
N PHE A 152 -9.78 5.97 11.10
CA PHE A 152 -10.65 4.80 11.16
C PHE A 152 -11.21 4.66 12.59
N ASP A 153 -12.51 4.81 12.74
CA ASP A 153 -13.23 4.45 13.95
C ASP A 153 -13.65 2.98 13.84
N GLN A 154 -12.86 2.12 14.45
CA GLN A 154 -13.08 0.67 14.40
C GLN A 154 -14.20 0.20 15.35
N ILE A 155 -14.69 1.07 16.24
CA ILE A 155 -15.80 0.78 17.13
C ILE A 155 -17.12 1.05 16.42
N ASN A 156 -17.24 2.24 15.83
CA ASN A 156 -18.43 2.65 15.10
C ASN A 156 -18.40 2.23 13.63
N HIS A 157 -17.33 1.53 13.20
CA HIS A 157 -17.15 1.04 11.83
C HIS A 157 -17.28 2.14 10.79
N SER A 158 -16.57 3.24 11.01
CA SER A 158 -16.60 4.39 10.11
C SER A 158 -15.22 4.96 9.83
N VAL A 159 -15.08 5.67 8.72
CA VAL A 159 -13.87 6.39 8.34
C VAL A 159 -14.18 7.85 8.15
N VAL A 160 -13.43 8.70 8.82
CA VAL A 160 -13.45 10.14 8.58
C VAL A 160 -12.45 10.47 7.48
N TYR A 161 -12.94 11.09 6.42
CA TYR A 161 -12.17 11.55 5.29
C TYR A 161 -12.64 12.93 4.85
N LYS A 162 -11.76 13.93 4.92
CA LYS A 162 -12.13 15.34 4.78
C LYS A 162 -13.19 15.70 5.83
N ASN A 163 -14.37 16.17 5.40
CA ASN A 163 -15.50 16.50 6.26
C ASN A 163 -16.61 15.45 6.21
N ASP A 164 -16.36 14.31 5.57
CA ASP A 164 -17.33 13.23 5.40
C ASP A 164 -17.00 12.06 6.33
N THR A 165 -18.03 11.37 6.78
CA THR A 165 -17.93 10.09 7.48
C THR A 165 -18.55 9.01 6.59
N VAL A 166 -17.83 7.91 6.39
CA VAL A 166 -18.26 6.81 5.53
C VAL A 166 -18.27 5.53 6.34
N ASP A 167 -19.38 4.81 6.31
CA ASP A 167 -19.49 3.49 6.95
C ASP A 167 -18.56 2.48 6.25
N VAL A 168 -17.89 1.66 7.06
CA VAL A 168 -16.95 0.63 6.60
C VAL A 168 -17.21 -0.70 7.29
N ALA A 169 -16.65 -1.78 6.74
CA ALA A 169 -16.65 -3.06 7.43
C ALA A 169 -15.78 -3.02 8.70
N PRO A 170 -16.08 -3.85 9.70
CA PRO A 170 -15.22 -4.01 10.87
C PRO A 170 -13.80 -4.39 10.47
N TYR A 171 -12.82 -3.81 11.15
CA TYR A 171 -11.39 -4.13 10.97
C TYR A 171 -10.86 -3.87 9.55
N VAL A 172 -11.45 -2.89 8.88
CA VAL A 172 -11.07 -2.49 7.51
C VAL A 172 -9.59 -2.10 7.42
N GLN A 173 -8.99 -2.46 6.30
CA GLN A 173 -7.60 -2.13 5.96
C GLN A 173 -7.52 -0.84 5.16
N ASP A 174 -6.38 -0.15 5.24
CA ASP A 174 -5.98 0.87 4.28
C ASP A 174 -5.11 0.30 3.14
N ALA A 175 -4.73 1.15 2.20
CA ALA A 175 -3.96 0.74 1.02
C ALA A 175 -2.56 0.20 1.34
N LEU A 176 -1.95 0.52 2.50
CA LEU A 176 -0.64 0.00 2.90
C LEU A 176 -0.79 -1.20 3.82
N SER A 177 -1.66 -1.12 4.82
CA SER A 177 -1.86 -2.16 5.82
C SER A 177 -2.36 -3.47 5.22
N VAL A 178 -3.15 -3.41 4.14
CA VAL A 178 -3.70 -4.60 3.47
C VAL A 178 -2.62 -5.58 2.99
N LEU A 179 -1.46 -5.09 2.54
CA LEU A 179 -0.34 -5.97 2.16
C LEU A 179 0.24 -6.68 3.39
N TYR A 180 0.46 -5.96 4.49
CA TYR A 180 0.95 -6.55 5.74
C TYR A 180 -0.06 -7.55 6.31
N TYR A 181 -1.35 -7.22 6.30
CA TYR A 181 -2.41 -8.15 6.73
C TYR A 181 -2.44 -9.41 5.85
N ALA A 182 -2.38 -9.27 4.53
CA ALA A 182 -2.39 -10.42 3.62
C ALA A 182 -1.22 -11.40 3.87
N ARG A 183 -0.06 -10.89 4.29
CA ARG A 183 1.12 -11.73 4.65
C ARG A 183 0.87 -12.65 5.84
N THR A 184 -0.07 -12.32 6.71
CA THR A 184 -0.42 -13.15 7.88
C THR A 184 -1.50 -14.19 7.58
N GLN A 185 -2.17 -14.11 6.43
CA GLN A 185 -3.30 -14.96 6.10
C GLN A 185 -2.87 -16.30 5.45
N PRO A 186 -3.68 -17.36 5.51
CA PRO A 186 -3.40 -18.60 4.82
C PRO A 186 -3.51 -18.42 3.30
N LEU A 187 -2.36 -18.39 2.61
CA LEU A 187 -2.28 -18.26 1.15
C LEU A 187 -1.97 -19.62 0.53
N GLU A 188 -2.88 -20.13 -0.30
CA GLU A 188 -2.74 -21.43 -0.98
C GLU A 188 -3.08 -21.28 -2.46
N VAL A 189 -2.30 -21.91 -3.33
CA VAL A 189 -2.52 -21.87 -4.79
C VAL A 189 -3.93 -22.35 -5.14
N GLY A 190 -4.60 -21.60 -6.00
CA GLY A 190 -5.98 -21.85 -6.42
C GLY A 190 -7.05 -21.34 -5.47
N LYS A 191 -6.67 -20.77 -4.33
CA LYS A 191 -7.60 -20.15 -3.36
C LYS A 191 -7.50 -18.65 -3.36
N SER A 192 -8.57 -18.00 -2.85
CA SER A 192 -8.63 -16.56 -2.62
C SER A 192 -8.89 -16.28 -1.14
N ILE A 193 -8.33 -15.18 -0.65
CA ILE A 193 -8.76 -14.54 0.58
C ILE A 193 -9.47 -13.23 0.25
N TYR A 194 -10.37 -12.79 1.12
CA TYR A 194 -11.11 -11.54 0.97
C TYR A 194 -10.78 -10.60 2.12
N VAL A 195 -10.49 -9.35 1.78
CA VAL A 195 -10.08 -8.34 2.75
C VAL A 195 -10.87 -7.07 2.49
N ASP A 196 -11.57 -6.58 3.50
CA ASP A 196 -12.20 -5.27 3.42
C ASP A 196 -11.15 -4.18 3.41
N ASN A 197 -11.22 -3.29 2.43
CA ASN A 197 -10.26 -2.22 2.22
C ASN A 197 -10.98 -0.90 1.95
N PHE A 198 -10.48 0.17 2.57
CA PHE A 198 -10.91 1.53 2.29
C PHE A 198 -9.77 2.33 1.69
N THR A 199 -9.99 2.84 0.50
CA THR A 199 -8.99 3.65 -0.20
C THR A 199 -9.67 4.69 -1.10
N ASP A 200 -9.03 5.86 -1.27
CA ASP A 200 -9.52 6.97 -2.09
C ASP A 200 -10.98 7.38 -1.80
N GLY A 201 -11.40 7.30 -0.52
CA GLY A 201 -12.72 7.70 -0.05
C GLY A 201 -13.83 6.68 -0.30
N LYS A 202 -13.49 5.41 -0.56
CA LYS A 202 -14.47 4.35 -0.88
C LYS A 202 -14.08 3.00 -0.29
N ASN A 203 -15.10 2.19 0.00
CA ASN A 203 -14.94 0.78 0.30
C ASN A 203 -14.66 0.01 -0.99
N TYR A 204 -13.58 -0.78 -0.97
CA TYR A 204 -13.22 -1.70 -2.04
C TYR A 204 -12.90 -3.05 -1.44
N PRO A 205 -13.87 -3.97 -1.34
CA PRO A 205 -13.57 -5.36 -1.00
C PRO A 205 -12.51 -5.89 -1.97
N LEU A 206 -11.43 -6.41 -1.41
CA LEU A 206 -10.29 -6.92 -2.13
C LEU A 206 -10.32 -8.43 -2.13
N GLU A 207 -10.35 -9.04 -3.30
CA GLU A 207 -10.04 -10.46 -3.47
C GLU A 207 -8.54 -10.60 -3.71
N VAL A 208 -7.83 -11.31 -2.85
CA VAL A 208 -6.41 -11.64 -3.03
C VAL A 208 -6.32 -13.09 -3.49
N ARG A 209 -6.08 -13.30 -4.77
CA ARG A 209 -6.03 -14.62 -5.41
C ARG A 209 -4.61 -15.13 -5.49
N VAL A 210 -4.37 -16.35 -5.03
CA VAL A 210 -3.08 -17.04 -5.21
C VAL A 210 -3.19 -17.89 -6.47
N ILE A 211 -2.43 -17.54 -7.51
CA ILE A 211 -2.59 -18.13 -8.84
C ILE A 211 -1.55 -19.19 -9.18
N ASP A 212 -0.33 -19.09 -8.62
CA ASP A 212 0.77 -19.99 -8.99
C ASP A 212 1.90 -19.97 -7.95
N LYS A 213 2.93 -20.77 -8.18
CA LYS A 213 4.25 -20.70 -7.54
C LYS A 213 5.33 -20.50 -8.59
N GLU A 214 6.21 -19.54 -8.34
CA GLU A 214 7.34 -19.25 -9.24
C GLU A 214 8.63 -19.06 -8.45
N ARG A 215 9.74 -19.46 -9.04
CA ARG A 215 11.06 -19.11 -8.51
C ARG A 215 11.51 -17.80 -9.13
N ILE A 216 11.75 -16.80 -8.28
CA ILE A 216 12.08 -15.42 -8.68
C ILE A 216 13.51 -15.11 -8.28
N LYS A 217 14.27 -14.57 -9.23
CA LYS A 217 15.59 -14.01 -8.99
C LYS A 217 15.50 -12.50 -8.96
N THR A 218 15.98 -11.89 -7.88
CA THR A 218 16.09 -10.45 -7.69
C THR A 218 17.53 -10.09 -7.32
N LYS A 219 17.81 -8.80 -7.16
CA LYS A 219 19.12 -8.33 -6.64
C LYS A 219 19.37 -8.76 -5.19
N ALA A 220 18.31 -8.98 -4.40
CA ALA A 220 18.38 -9.43 -3.01
C ALA A 220 18.61 -10.95 -2.88
N GLY A 221 18.45 -11.74 -3.97
CA GLY A 221 18.61 -13.18 -3.94
C GLY A 221 17.63 -13.93 -4.85
N GLU A 222 17.57 -15.25 -4.65
CA GLU A 222 16.61 -16.14 -5.31
C GLU A 222 15.61 -16.67 -4.29
N PHE A 223 14.33 -16.65 -4.66
CA PHE A 223 13.22 -16.95 -3.76
C PHE A 223 12.19 -17.84 -4.44
N ASP A 224 11.72 -18.87 -3.73
CA ASP A 224 10.50 -19.57 -4.11
C ASP A 224 9.31 -18.75 -3.64
N CYS A 225 8.37 -18.43 -4.53
CA CYS A 225 7.33 -17.46 -4.28
C CYS A 225 5.93 -17.98 -4.61
N LEU A 226 4.95 -17.53 -3.86
CA LEU A 226 3.54 -17.52 -4.24
C LEU A 226 3.28 -16.33 -5.17
N VAL A 227 2.58 -16.56 -6.27
CA VAL A 227 2.14 -15.50 -7.19
C VAL A 227 0.73 -15.07 -6.81
N VAL A 228 0.60 -13.80 -6.42
CA VAL A 228 -0.63 -13.25 -5.84
C VAL A 228 -1.16 -12.11 -6.69
N GLU A 229 -2.46 -12.12 -6.96
CA GLU A 229 -3.17 -11.05 -7.68
C GLU A 229 -4.24 -10.45 -6.80
N PRO A 230 -4.06 -9.21 -6.32
CA PRO A 230 -5.11 -8.47 -5.67
C PRO A 230 -6.10 -7.93 -6.71
N LEU A 231 -7.37 -8.27 -6.57
CA LEU A 231 -8.46 -7.88 -7.46
C LEU A 231 -9.44 -6.99 -6.70
N LEU A 232 -9.55 -5.74 -7.09
CA LEU A 232 -10.55 -4.83 -6.54
C LEU A 232 -11.94 -5.19 -7.09
N GLN A 233 -12.87 -5.55 -6.21
CA GLN A 233 -14.26 -5.75 -6.57
C GLN A 233 -14.98 -4.40 -6.64
N ALA A 234 -14.84 -3.68 -7.76
CA ALA A 234 -15.66 -2.51 -8.01
C ALA A 234 -16.96 -2.93 -8.71
N ALA A 235 -18.09 -2.48 -8.20
CA ALA A 235 -19.41 -2.80 -8.77
C ALA A 235 -19.45 -2.46 -10.28
N GLY A 236 -19.46 -3.50 -11.12
CA GLY A 236 -19.86 -3.43 -12.52
C GLY A 236 -18.80 -3.11 -13.57
N LEU A 237 -17.52 -2.92 -13.25
CA LEU A 237 -16.48 -2.64 -14.24
C LEU A 237 -15.18 -3.37 -13.92
N PHE A 238 -15.01 -4.57 -14.46
CA PHE A 238 -13.69 -5.19 -14.64
C PHE A 238 -12.93 -4.40 -15.71
N LYS A 239 -12.26 -3.34 -15.35
CA LYS A 239 -11.30 -2.71 -16.25
C LYS A 239 -9.97 -3.45 -16.16
N HIS A 240 -9.57 -4.09 -17.22
CA HIS A 240 -8.30 -4.83 -17.40
C HIS A 240 -7.04 -3.95 -17.41
N GLU A 241 -7.14 -2.68 -17.10
CA GLU A 241 -6.01 -1.78 -17.05
C GLU A 241 -5.43 -1.74 -15.62
N GLY A 242 -4.15 -2.08 -15.47
CA GLY A 242 -3.44 -1.97 -14.19
C GLY A 242 -3.44 -3.23 -13.33
N LYS A 243 -3.44 -4.43 -13.93
CA LYS A 243 -3.30 -5.69 -13.19
C LYS A 243 -1.99 -5.67 -12.38
N LEU A 244 -2.11 -5.67 -11.05
CA LEU A 244 -1.00 -5.85 -10.14
C LEU A 244 -0.77 -7.34 -9.89
N THR A 245 0.47 -7.78 -9.96
CA THR A 245 0.92 -9.09 -9.51
C THR A 245 2.00 -8.91 -8.46
N VAL A 246 1.92 -9.64 -7.38
CA VAL A 246 2.87 -9.62 -6.26
C VAL A 246 3.43 -11.01 -6.07
N TRP A 247 4.74 -11.14 -5.95
CA TRP A 247 5.44 -12.36 -5.60
C TRP A 247 5.85 -12.29 -4.13
N LEU A 248 5.22 -13.13 -3.32
CA LEU A 248 5.49 -13.28 -1.89
C LEU A 248 6.31 -14.54 -1.66
N THR A 249 7.35 -14.51 -0.84
CA THR A 249 8.10 -15.75 -0.52
C THR A 249 7.17 -16.83 0.00
N ASP A 250 7.39 -18.10 -0.41
CA ASP A 250 6.59 -19.25 0.01
C ASP A 250 7.10 -19.78 1.36
N ASP A 251 7.11 -18.91 2.35
CA ASP A 251 7.48 -19.18 3.73
C ASP A 251 6.55 -18.42 4.69
N ARG A 252 6.82 -18.49 5.99
CA ARG A 252 5.99 -17.81 7.00
C ARG A 252 6.11 -16.28 6.97
N VAL A 253 7.22 -15.73 6.43
CA VAL A 253 7.48 -14.28 6.40
C VAL A 253 6.76 -13.61 5.23
N ARG A 254 6.62 -14.32 4.10
CA ARG A 254 5.93 -13.84 2.89
C ARG A 254 6.42 -12.47 2.44
N LEU A 255 7.75 -12.34 2.27
CA LEU A 255 8.34 -11.11 1.78
C LEU A 255 7.83 -10.78 0.38
N PRO A 256 7.36 -9.56 0.10
CA PRO A 256 7.07 -9.11 -1.25
C PRO A 256 8.39 -8.84 -2.00
N VAL A 257 8.86 -9.82 -2.78
CA VAL A 257 10.17 -9.74 -3.47
C VAL A 257 10.09 -9.09 -4.84
N LEU A 258 8.91 -9.15 -5.47
CA LEU A 258 8.65 -8.50 -6.74
C LEU A 258 7.19 -8.07 -6.81
N MET A 259 6.96 -6.85 -7.26
CA MET A 259 5.63 -6.33 -7.56
C MET A 259 5.65 -5.79 -9.00
N LYS A 260 4.64 -6.14 -9.79
CA LYS A 260 4.56 -5.72 -11.20
C LYS A 260 3.15 -5.29 -11.54
N THR A 261 3.03 -4.11 -12.10
CA THR A 261 1.75 -3.65 -12.64
C THR A 261 1.86 -3.36 -14.12
N LYS A 262 0.86 -3.81 -14.90
CA LYS A 262 0.72 -3.45 -16.30
C LYS A 262 0.17 -2.03 -16.38
N VAL A 263 0.72 -1.24 -17.28
CA VAL A 263 0.23 0.09 -17.61
C VAL A 263 -0.09 0.15 -19.10
N VAL A 264 -0.74 1.21 -19.56
CA VAL A 264 -1.15 1.36 -20.97
C VAL A 264 -0.01 1.07 -21.94
N VAL A 265 1.23 1.44 -21.60
CA VAL A 265 2.42 1.09 -22.37
C VAL A 265 3.47 0.53 -21.42
N GLY A 266 3.76 -0.77 -21.52
CA GLY A 266 4.79 -1.44 -20.73
C GLY A 266 4.32 -1.90 -19.35
N SER A 267 5.24 -1.91 -18.41
CA SER A 267 4.97 -2.28 -17.01
C SER A 267 5.86 -1.48 -16.06
N ILE A 268 5.38 -1.28 -14.84
CA ILE A 268 6.18 -0.79 -13.71
C ILE A 268 6.45 -1.97 -12.79
N THR A 269 7.69 -2.07 -12.33
CA THR A 269 8.14 -3.12 -11.40
C THR A 269 8.75 -2.49 -10.17
N ALA A 270 8.54 -3.12 -9.01
CA ALA A 270 9.34 -2.92 -7.81
C ALA A 270 10.04 -4.24 -7.50
N GLU A 271 11.36 -4.28 -7.68
CA GLU A 271 12.21 -5.44 -7.47
C GLU A 271 13.00 -5.28 -6.17
N LEU A 272 12.91 -6.26 -5.27
CA LEU A 272 13.63 -6.26 -4.00
C LEU A 272 15.15 -6.27 -4.25
N THR A 273 15.86 -5.29 -3.67
CA THR A 273 17.32 -5.15 -3.81
C THR A 273 18.05 -5.44 -2.51
N ASP A 274 17.40 -5.20 -1.37
CA ASP A 274 17.94 -5.46 -0.05
C ASP A 274 16.79 -5.57 0.96
N TYR A 275 16.99 -6.34 2.03
CA TYR A 275 15.99 -6.45 3.10
C TYR A 275 16.62 -6.76 4.46
N ARG A 276 15.93 -6.32 5.49
CA ARG A 276 16.16 -6.70 6.87
C ARG A 276 14.84 -7.16 7.46
N LEU A 277 14.84 -8.34 8.07
CA LEU A 277 13.68 -8.84 8.80
C LEU A 277 13.50 -8.05 10.10
N GLY A 278 12.26 -7.88 10.50
CA GLY A 278 11.91 -7.26 11.75
C GLY A 278 11.97 -8.24 12.94
N ARG A 279 11.98 -7.66 14.14
CA ARG A 279 11.85 -8.41 15.38
C ARG A 279 10.35 -8.57 15.69
N LEU A 280 9.91 -9.81 15.83
CA LEU A 280 8.56 -10.10 16.30
C LEU A 280 8.42 -9.69 17.76
N GLU A 281 7.28 -9.14 18.11
CA GLU A 281 6.91 -8.77 19.47
C GLU A 281 5.59 -9.49 19.83
N GLU A 282 5.46 -9.88 21.06
CA GLU A 282 4.20 -10.38 21.64
C GLU A 282 3.47 -9.22 22.33
N PHE A 283 2.19 -9.00 22.01
CA PHE A 283 1.35 -7.93 22.55
C PHE A 283 0.12 -8.47 23.30
#